data_ea4995986d3b9687872ecbf94ac72e9d
#
_entry.id   ea4995986d3b9687872ecbf94ac72e9d
#
_cell.length_a   1.000
_cell.length_b   1.000
_cell.length_c   1.000
_cell.angle_alpha   90.00
_cell.angle_beta   90.00
_cell.angle_gamma   90.00
#
_symmetry.space_group_name_H-M   'P 1'
#
loop_
_entity.id
_entity.type
_entity.pdbx_description
1 polymer ?
#
loop_
_entity_poly.entity_id
_entity_poly.type
_entity_poly.pdbx_seq_one_letter_code
_entity_poly.pdbx_strand_id
1 'polypeptide(L)'
;LHLCDRRQRQMCIRDRFINAARTGYECVQMSVDIYKALCPVFFPAVAYSCGASSAAAYYEIILFLMYIVNVLVKNVLMRCNYVYMILGMFDTFSEKDKFNKMCQLITKIIKLSVKGMLMFFLGLNGIKSLILPLSDSLKMSVLFKAVSMIPGIGNSAQTVSKTIAGSAVLVKNSIGVAAVIVMAVIIGIPLLKLVVMALLYQILGAVLEPVADSRIVKAVLVLSGSLENMIYMIAVTVVLMCLTMAIICFATNINLYV
;
A
#
# COMPACT_ATOMS: atom_id res chain seq x y z
N LEU A 1 -40.47 21.52 16.08
CA LEU A 1 -40.34 20.16 15.50
C LEU A 1 -39.31 20.14 14.34
N HIS A 2 -39.32 21.04 13.38
CA HIS A 2 -38.38 21.05 12.24
C HIS A 2 -36.90 21.25 12.61
N LEU A 3 -36.58 21.96 13.66
CA LEU A 3 -35.19 22.19 14.11
C LEU A 3 -34.58 20.95 14.77
N CYS A 4 -35.39 20.14 15.45
CA CYS A 4 -34.95 18.89 16.06
C CYS A 4 -34.61 17.83 15.00
N ASP A 5 -35.42 17.71 13.97
CA ASP A 5 -35.22 16.78 12.83
C ASP A 5 -33.98 17.15 12.00
N ARG A 6 -33.70 18.45 11.82
CA ARG A 6 -32.51 18.93 11.11
C ARG A 6 -31.20 18.63 11.88
N ARG A 7 -31.19 18.77 13.22
CA ARG A 7 -30.03 18.39 14.05
C ARG A 7 -29.81 16.90 14.07
N GLN A 8 -30.86 16.11 14.15
CA GLN A 8 -30.78 14.66 14.19
C GLN A 8 -30.26 14.08 12.87
N ARG A 9 -30.64 14.62 11.72
CA ARG A 9 -30.07 14.24 10.42
C ARG A 9 -28.60 14.60 10.29
N GLN A 10 -28.18 15.77 10.75
CA GLN A 10 -26.77 16.16 10.73
C GLN A 10 -25.91 15.29 11.64
N MET A 11 -26.40 14.90 12.82
CA MET A 11 -25.71 13.93 13.69
C MET A 11 -25.59 12.57 13.03
N CYS A 12 -26.62 12.06 12.38
CA CYS A 12 -26.61 10.76 11.73
C CYS A 12 -25.61 10.70 10.54
N ILE A 13 -25.53 11.77 9.74
CA ILE A 13 -24.55 11.89 8.65
C ILE A 13 -23.13 11.94 9.20
N ARG A 14 -22.91 12.72 10.24
CA ARG A 14 -21.60 12.82 10.90
C ARG A 14 -21.14 11.48 11.47
N ASP A 15 -22.01 10.77 12.17
CA ASP A 15 -21.68 9.50 12.82
C ASP A 15 -21.38 8.40 11.80
N ARG A 16 -22.13 8.35 10.71
CA ARG A 16 -21.83 7.41 9.60
C ARG A 16 -20.51 7.71 8.93
N PHE A 17 -20.18 9.00 8.78
CA PHE A 17 -18.88 9.38 8.24
C PHE A 17 -17.73 9.05 9.19
N ILE A 18 -17.86 9.34 10.49
CA ILE A 18 -16.85 8.99 11.49
C ILE A 18 -16.59 7.49 11.46
N ASN A 19 -17.63 6.67 11.32
CA ASN A 19 -17.48 5.22 11.17
C ASN A 19 -16.77 4.84 9.87
N ALA A 20 -17.06 5.48 8.75
CA ALA A 20 -16.39 5.23 7.49
C ALA A 20 -14.92 5.66 7.53
N ALA A 21 -14.63 6.83 8.11
CA ALA A 21 -13.28 7.33 8.32
C ALA A 21 -12.48 6.41 9.25
N ARG A 22 -13.11 5.90 10.30
CA ARG A 22 -12.53 4.91 11.21
C ARG A 22 -12.19 3.62 10.46
N THR A 23 -13.11 3.08 9.67
CA THR A 23 -12.87 1.90 8.84
C THR A 23 -11.69 2.11 7.89
N GLY A 24 -11.59 3.28 7.24
CA GLY A 24 -10.45 3.60 6.38
C GLY A 24 -9.13 3.68 7.13
N TYR A 25 -9.12 4.30 8.31
CA TYR A 25 -7.94 4.35 9.16
C TYR A 25 -7.51 2.96 9.64
N GLU A 26 -8.45 2.13 10.08
CA GLU A 26 -8.20 0.75 10.50
C GLU A 26 -7.64 -0.08 9.34
N CYS A 27 -8.12 0.14 8.12
CA CYS A 27 -7.62 -0.51 6.90
C CYS A 27 -6.14 -0.20 6.65
N VAL A 28 -5.75 1.08 6.76
CA VAL A 28 -4.34 1.49 6.63
C VAL A 28 -3.51 0.97 7.79
N GLN A 29 -4.05 0.99 9.01
CA GLN A 29 -3.38 0.43 10.18
C GLN A 29 -3.10 -1.06 10.01
N MET A 30 -4.09 -1.84 9.57
CA MET A 30 -3.93 -3.27 9.26
C MET A 30 -2.83 -3.52 8.23
N SER A 31 -2.74 -2.68 7.19
CA SER A 31 -1.64 -2.76 6.20
C SER A 31 -0.28 -2.59 6.86
N VAL A 32 -0.12 -1.59 7.73
CA VAL A 32 1.13 -1.34 8.47
C VAL A 32 1.47 -2.52 9.39
N ASP A 33 0.49 -3.09 10.08
CA ASP A 33 0.69 -4.17 11.05
C ASP A 33 1.04 -5.49 10.36
N ILE A 34 0.39 -5.79 9.22
CA ILE A 34 0.76 -6.94 8.37
C ILE A 34 2.22 -6.78 7.91
N TYR A 35 2.61 -5.58 7.48
CA TYR A 35 3.97 -5.32 7.05
C TYR A 35 4.99 -5.53 8.16
N LYS A 36 4.70 -5.02 9.36
CA LYS A 36 5.56 -5.22 10.54
C LYS A 36 5.73 -6.69 10.91
N ALA A 37 4.67 -7.48 10.79
CA ALA A 37 4.70 -8.91 11.07
C ALA A 37 5.48 -9.69 9.99
N LEU A 38 5.42 -9.23 8.75
CA LEU A 38 6.02 -9.88 7.59
C LEU A 38 7.53 -9.61 7.49
N CYS A 39 7.98 -8.41 7.81
CA CYS A 39 9.38 -8.00 7.72
C CYS A 39 10.36 -8.95 8.41
N PRO A 40 10.20 -9.31 9.70
CA PRO A 40 11.18 -10.13 10.40
C PRO A 40 11.29 -11.57 9.87
N VAL A 41 10.24 -12.05 9.18
CA VAL A 41 10.24 -13.40 8.60
C VAL A 41 10.72 -13.38 7.15
N PHE A 42 10.35 -12.35 6.41
CA PHE A 42 10.62 -12.25 4.98
C PHE A 42 12.06 -11.80 4.69
N PHE A 43 12.63 -10.91 5.50
CA PHE A 43 14.01 -10.42 5.33
C PHE A 43 15.04 -11.56 5.37
N PRO A 44 15.09 -12.42 6.41
CA PRO A 44 16.03 -13.53 6.41
C PRO A 44 15.81 -14.48 5.24
N ALA A 45 14.55 -14.77 4.89
CA ALA A 45 14.24 -15.65 3.78
C ALA A 45 14.74 -15.11 2.43
N VAL A 46 14.65 -13.80 2.20
CA VAL A 46 15.20 -13.13 1.02
C VAL A 46 16.74 -13.16 1.05
N ALA A 47 17.35 -12.82 2.18
CA ALA A 47 18.80 -12.83 2.34
C ALA A 47 19.41 -14.21 2.06
N TYR A 48 18.81 -15.28 2.61
CA TYR A 48 19.26 -16.66 2.35
C TYR A 48 19.02 -17.11 0.91
N SER A 49 17.93 -16.69 0.28
CA SER A 49 17.60 -17.10 -1.10
C SER A 49 18.48 -16.43 -2.15
N CYS A 50 18.95 -15.20 -1.89
CA CYS A 50 19.81 -14.45 -2.79
C CYS A 50 21.31 -14.67 -2.53
N GLY A 51 21.68 -15.36 -1.44
CA GLY A 51 23.04 -15.36 -0.92
C GLY A 51 23.41 -13.98 -0.37
N ALA A 52 24.61 -13.83 0.19
CA ALA A 52 25.11 -12.53 0.67
C ALA A 52 25.50 -11.61 -0.50
N SER A 53 24.55 -11.29 -1.35
CA SER A 53 24.73 -10.52 -2.58
C SER A 53 24.15 -9.12 -2.48
N SER A 54 24.56 -8.25 -3.38
CA SER A 54 23.99 -6.89 -3.55
C SER A 54 22.48 -6.93 -3.78
N ALA A 55 21.95 -8.03 -4.33
CA ALA A 55 20.53 -8.25 -4.56
C ALA A 55 19.74 -8.36 -3.25
N ALA A 56 20.26 -9.07 -2.25
CA ALA A 56 19.60 -9.19 -0.94
C ALA A 56 19.42 -7.81 -0.30
N ALA A 57 20.48 -7.00 -0.23
CA ALA A 57 20.44 -5.66 0.33
C ALA A 57 19.45 -4.76 -0.43
N TYR A 58 19.40 -4.87 -1.75
CA TYR A 58 18.45 -4.09 -2.57
C TYR A 58 16.98 -4.43 -2.21
N TYR A 59 16.65 -5.71 -2.06
CA TYR A 59 15.29 -6.12 -1.71
C TYR A 59 14.90 -5.70 -0.29
N GLU A 60 15.84 -5.77 0.65
CA GLU A 60 15.64 -5.28 2.01
C GLU A 60 15.36 -3.78 2.05
N ILE A 61 16.10 -2.99 1.26
CA ILE A 61 15.86 -1.55 1.11
C ILE A 61 14.47 -1.27 0.53
N ILE A 62 14.04 -2.02 -0.49
CA ILE A 62 12.69 -1.84 -1.07
C ILE A 62 11.60 -2.16 -0.04
N LEU A 63 11.77 -3.24 0.71
CA LEU A 63 10.82 -3.59 1.76
C LEU A 63 10.77 -2.51 2.86
N PHE A 64 11.90 -1.99 3.28
CA PHE A 64 11.97 -0.90 4.23
C PHE A 64 11.31 0.39 3.70
N LEU A 65 11.56 0.72 2.44
CA LEU A 65 10.92 1.84 1.75
C LEU A 65 9.40 1.70 1.71
N MET A 66 8.90 0.49 1.44
CA MET A 66 7.46 0.20 1.47
C MET A 66 6.85 0.42 2.86
N TYR A 67 7.58 0.05 3.92
CA TYR A 67 7.16 0.35 5.28
C TYR A 67 7.02 1.86 5.50
N ILE A 68 8.02 2.65 5.05
CA ILE A 68 7.97 4.11 5.12
C ILE A 68 6.76 4.68 4.38
N VAL A 69 6.45 4.18 3.18
CA VAL A 69 5.27 4.61 2.42
C VAL A 69 3.98 4.36 3.20
N ASN A 70 3.81 3.17 3.77
CA ASN A 70 2.63 2.86 4.59
C ASN A 70 2.50 3.82 5.79
N VAL A 71 3.60 4.10 6.49
CA VAL A 71 3.62 5.05 7.62
C VAL A 71 3.29 6.47 7.16
N LEU A 72 3.78 6.89 5.99
CA LEU A 72 3.52 8.21 5.42
C LEU A 72 2.05 8.35 5.00
N VAL A 73 1.48 7.34 4.35
CA VAL A 73 0.04 7.31 4.02
C VAL A 73 -0.79 7.43 5.30
N LYS A 74 -0.49 6.65 6.33
CA LYS A 74 -1.20 6.66 7.60
C LYS A 74 -1.11 8.00 8.32
N ASN A 75 0.09 8.54 8.47
CA ASN A 75 0.34 9.69 9.36
C ASN A 75 0.17 11.04 8.67
N VAL A 76 0.38 11.12 7.37
CA VAL A 76 0.33 12.38 6.62
C VAL A 76 -0.92 12.44 5.73
N LEU A 77 -1.05 11.51 4.79
CA LEU A 77 -2.11 11.59 3.79
C LEU A 77 -3.51 11.42 4.41
N MET A 78 -3.67 10.51 5.36
CA MET A 78 -4.94 10.34 6.06
C MET A 78 -5.30 11.60 6.86
N ARG A 79 -4.34 12.25 7.50
CA ARG A 79 -4.60 13.54 8.19
C ARG A 79 -4.96 14.65 7.22
N CYS A 80 -4.29 14.73 6.06
CA CYS A 80 -4.66 15.67 5.00
C CYS A 80 -6.11 15.44 4.54
N ASN A 81 -6.54 14.19 4.42
CA ASN A 81 -7.91 13.87 4.06
C ASN A 81 -8.93 14.29 5.15
N TYR A 82 -8.58 14.17 6.43
CA TYR A 82 -9.42 14.73 7.51
C TYR A 82 -9.54 16.25 7.42
N VAL A 83 -8.44 16.94 7.12
CA VAL A 83 -8.46 18.41 6.93
C VAL A 83 -9.33 18.76 5.72
N TYR A 84 -9.23 18.03 4.61
CA TYR A 84 -10.12 18.18 3.45
C TYR A 84 -11.60 18.12 3.83
N MET A 85 -11.96 17.10 4.60
CA MET A 85 -13.34 16.92 5.04
C MET A 85 -13.82 18.06 5.93
N ILE A 86 -13.02 18.45 6.92
CA ILE A 86 -13.37 19.54 7.85
C ILE A 86 -13.58 20.84 7.08
N LEU A 87 -12.63 21.19 6.19
CA LEU A 87 -12.74 22.40 5.36
C LEU A 87 -13.95 22.36 4.41
N GLY A 88 -14.20 21.21 3.78
CA GLY A 88 -15.35 21.01 2.92
C GLY A 88 -16.67 21.16 3.68
N MET A 89 -16.76 20.63 4.90
CA MET A 89 -17.93 20.85 5.75
C MET A 89 -18.10 22.31 6.14
N PHE A 90 -17.04 23.03 6.48
CA PHE A 90 -17.11 24.46 6.75
C PHE A 90 -17.56 25.26 5.52
N ASP A 91 -17.12 24.85 4.33
CA ASP A 91 -17.50 25.52 3.08
C ASP A 91 -19.00 25.38 2.80
N THR A 92 -19.62 24.27 3.20
CA THR A 92 -21.08 24.06 3.04
C THR A 92 -21.92 25.01 3.89
N PHE A 93 -21.38 25.53 4.99
CA PHE A 93 -22.05 26.50 5.86
C PHE A 93 -21.72 27.96 5.50
N SER A 94 -20.68 28.19 4.69
CA SER A 94 -20.28 29.52 4.24
C SER A 94 -21.14 29.98 3.05
N GLU A 95 -21.58 31.21 3.06
CA GLU A 95 -22.35 31.79 1.95
C GLU A 95 -21.51 32.09 0.69
N LYS A 96 -20.17 32.07 0.83
CA LYS A 96 -19.23 32.31 -0.26
C LYS A 96 -18.28 31.13 -0.29
N ASP A 97 -18.24 30.35 -1.35
CA ASP A 97 -17.36 29.18 -1.60
C ASP A 97 -15.85 29.50 -1.40
N LYS A 98 -15.49 29.92 -0.17
CA LYS A 98 -14.14 30.43 0.16
C LYS A 98 -13.10 29.32 0.26
N PHE A 99 -13.52 28.13 0.68
CA PHE A 99 -12.62 27.01 0.96
C PHE A 99 -12.54 25.99 -0.17
N ASN A 100 -13.37 26.12 -1.20
CA ASN A 100 -13.39 25.17 -2.33
C ASN A 100 -12.01 25.04 -3.01
N LYS A 101 -11.28 26.14 -3.22
CA LYS A 101 -9.92 26.11 -3.78
C LYS A 101 -8.93 25.36 -2.89
N MET A 102 -9.05 25.48 -1.57
CA MET A 102 -8.21 24.75 -0.61
C MET A 102 -8.53 23.26 -0.63
N CYS A 103 -9.79 22.88 -0.69
CA CYS A 103 -10.22 21.50 -0.82
C CYS A 103 -9.68 20.85 -2.12
N GLN A 104 -9.77 21.54 -3.24
CA GLN A 104 -9.19 21.09 -4.50
C GLN A 104 -7.68 20.94 -4.44
N LEU A 105 -6.96 21.87 -3.78
CA LEU A 105 -5.53 21.80 -3.59
C LEU A 105 -5.12 20.60 -2.75
N ILE A 106 -5.82 20.32 -1.64
CA ILE A 106 -5.56 19.18 -0.79
C ILE A 106 -5.77 17.88 -1.57
N THR A 107 -6.88 17.76 -2.32
CA THR A 107 -7.13 16.57 -3.17
C THR A 107 -6.03 16.40 -4.22
N LYS A 108 -5.56 17.48 -4.83
CA LYS A 108 -4.46 17.46 -5.80
C LYS A 108 -3.15 17.00 -5.15
N ILE A 109 -2.84 17.48 -3.95
CA ILE A 109 -1.66 17.07 -3.19
C ILE A 109 -1.74 15.57 -2.87
N ILE A 110 -2.88 15.08 -2.36
CA ILE A 110 -3.08 13.65 -2.06
C ILE A 110 -2.84 12.81 -3.32
N LYS A 111 -3.52 13.14 -4.43
CA LYS A 111 -3.40 12.40 -5.69
C LYS A 111 -1.98 12.45 -6.27
N LEU A 112 -1.32 13.61 -6.20
CA LEU A 112 0.05 13.78 -6.67
C LEU A 112 1.03 12.98 -5.82
N SER A 113 0.91 12.99 -4.50
CA SER A 113 1.75 12.23 -3.57
C SER A 113 1.63 10.73 -3.81
N VAL A 114 0.40 10.21 -3.91
CA VAL A 114 0.14 8.79 -4.17
C VAL A 114 0.66 8.37 -5.54
N LYS A 115 0.43 9.18 -6.59
CA LYS A 115 0.97 8.94 -7.93
C LYS A 115 2.50 9.00 -7.95
N GLY A 116 3.10 9.95 -7.22
CA GLY A 116 4.54 10.07 -7.06
C GLY A 116 5.16 8.84 -6.41
N MET A 117 4.55 8.32 -5.34
CA MET A 117 4.97 7.06 -4.71
C MET A 117 4.92 5.89 -5.68
N LEU A 118 3.83 5.75 -6.44
CA LEU A 118 3.68 4.69 -7.43
C LEU A 118 4.77 4.78 -8.51
N MET A 119 5.00 5.97 -9.08
CA MET A 119 6.03 6.18 -10.08
C MET A 119 7.44 5.93 -9.55
N PHE A 120 7.71 6.34 -8.31
CA PHE A 120 8.99 6.10 -7.65
C PHE A 120 9.27 4.60 -7.48
N PHE A 121 8.29 3.82 -7.02
CA PHE A 121 8.43 2.36 -6.87
C PHE A 121 8.57 1.63 -8.21
N LEU A 122 7.79 2.03 -9.23
CA LEU A 122 7.93 1.48 -10.57
C LEU A 122 9.31 1.81 -11.16
N GLY A 123 9.80 3.03 -10.95
CA GLY A 123 11.13 3.46 -11.38
C GLY A 123 12.24 2.65 -10.71
N LEU A 124 12.20 2.47 -9.39
CA LEU A 124 13.17 1.63 -8.66
C LEU A 124 13.19 0.19 -9.19
N ASN A 125 12.01 -0.40 -9.43
CA ASN A 125 11.93 -1.75 -9.97
C ASN A 125 12.43 -1.85 -11.42
N GLY A 126 12.26 -0.78 -12.23
CA GLY A 126 12.81 -0.70 -13.58
C GLY A 126 14.35 -0.64 -13.60
N ILE A 127 14.94 0.17 -12.73
CA ILE A 127 16.40 0.32 -12.61
C ILE A 127 17.08 -1.00 -12.18
N LYS A 128 16.42 -1.80 -11.35
CA LYS A 128 16.90 -3.11 -10.92
C LYS A 128 17.24 -4.03 -12.11
N SER A 129 16.40 -4.07 -13.13
CA SER A 129 16.60 -4.93 -14.29
C SER A 129 17.87 -4.61 -15.08
N LEU A 130 18.41 -3.39 -14.89
CA LEU A 130 19.64 -2.92 -15.53
C LEU A 130 20.90 -3.16 -14.67
N ILE A 131 20.79 -3.11 -13.34
CA ILE A 131 21.96 -3.12 -12.44
C ILE A 131 22.30 -4.54 -11.94
N LEU A 132 21.31 -5.39 -11.68
CA LEU A 132 21.53 -6.70 -11.07
C LEU A 132 22.28 -7.73 -11.93
N PRO A 133 22.11 -7.82 -13.26
CA PRO A 133 22.83 -8.79 -14.05
C PRO A 133 24.34 -8.57 -14.07
N LEU A 134 24.82 -7.37 -13.83
CA LEU A 134 26.24 -6.99 -13.93
C LEU A 134 27.06 -7.32 -12.67
N SER A 135 26.44 -7.38 -11.50
CA SER A 135 27.17 -7.50 -10.23
C SER A 135 27.29 -8.92 -9.67
N ASP A 136 26.32 -9.79 -9.91
CA ASP A 136 26.22 -11.07 -9.20
C ASP A 136 26.85 -12.26 -9.93
N SER A 137 26.95 -12.21 -11.24
CA SER A 137 27.59 -13.29 -12.04
C SER A 137 29.09 -13.42 -11.76
N LEU A 138 29.76 -12.34 -11.37
CA LEU A 138 31.21 -12.35 -11.12
C LEU A 138 31.59 -12.87 -9.73
N LYS A 139 30.80 -12.58 -8.68
CA LYS A 139 31.16 -12.94 -7.29
C LYS A 139 30.81 -14.36 -6.94
N MET A 140 29.67 -14.86 -7.41
CA MET A 140 29.18 -16.19 -7.10
C MET A 140 30.04 -17.28 -7.74
N SER A 141 30.48 -17.09 -9.01
CA SER A 141 31.32 -18.05 -9.73
C SER A 141 32.72 -18.20 -9.12
N VAL A 142 33.27 -17.12 -8.55
CA VAL A 142 34.60 -17.17 -7.91
C VAL A 142 34.57 -17.92 -6.57
N LEU A 143 33.55 -17.67 -5.75
CA LEU A 143 33.35 -18.36 -4.47
C LEU A 143 33.08 -19.87 -4.65
N PHE A 144 32.23 -20.25 -5.60
CA PHE A 144 31.95 -21.66 -5.89
C PHE A 144 33.15 -22.36 -6.51
N LYS A 145 33.92 -21.71 -7.36
CA LYS A 145 35.19 -22.28 -7.88
C LYS A 145 36.23 -22.49 -6.77
N ALA A 146 36.34 -21.56 -5.82
CA ALA A 146 37.28 -21.70 -4.70
C ALA A 146 36.92 -22.88 -3.77
N VAL A 147 35.63 -23.08 -3.48
CA VAL A 147 35.16 -24.20 -2.65
C VAL A 147 35.23 -25.54 -3.39
N SER A 148 35.02 -25.59 -4.70
CA SER A 148 35.12 -26.80 -5.51
C SER A 148 36.54 -27.30 -5.71
N MET A 149 37.57 -26.51 -5.42
CA MET A 149 38.98 -26.90 -5.48
C MET A 149 39.42 -27.74 -4.31
N ILE A 150 38.62 -27.94 -3.26
CA ILE A 150 38.96 -28.78 -2.12
C ILE A 150 38.53 -30.23 -2.44
N PRO A 151 39.49 -31.19 -2.70
CA PRO A 151 39.15 -32.55 -3.06
C PRO A 151 38.53 -33.28 -1.86
N GLY A 152 37.37 -33.91 -2.08
CA GLY A 152 36.66 -34.74 -1.08
C GLY A 152 35.54 -34.04 -0.29
N ILE A 153 35.54 -32.72 -0.14
CA ILE A 153 34.52 -31.95 0.63
C ILE A 153 33.69 -31.06 -0.28
N GLY A 154 34.27 -30.60 -1.40
CA GLY A 154 33.67 -29.61 -2.29
C GLY A 154 32.29 -30.01 -2.84
N ASN A 155 32.11 -31.24 -3.29
CA ASN A 155 30.85 -31.73 -3.86
C ASN A 155 29.72 -31.83 -2.83
N SER A 156 30.05 -32.33 -1.62
CA SER A 156 29.06 -32.46 -0.54
C SER A 156 28.63 -31.10 0.00
N ALA A 157 29.59 -30.18 0.20
CA ALA A 157 29.31 -28.81 0.65
C ALA A 157 28.49 -28.03 -0.39
N GLN A 158 28.78 -28.21 -1.69
CA GLN A 158 28.03 -27.58 -2.77
C GLN A 158 26.59 -28.11 -2.86
N THR A 159 26.37 -29.42 -2.69
CA THR A 159 25.03 -30.01 -2.69
C THR A 159 24.21 -29.51 -1.51
N VAL A 160 24.77 -29.48 -0.31
CA VAL A 160 24.11 -28.95 0.89
C VAL A 160 23.77 -27.47 0.72
N SER A 161 24.69 -26.65 0.21
CA SER A 161 24.47 -25.24 -0.03
C SER A 161 23.35 -25.01 -1.07
N LYS A 162 23.30 -25.77 -2.16
CA LYS A 162 22.22 -25.71 -3.15
C LYS A 162 20.87 -26.14 -2.57
N THR A 163 20.86 -27.17 -1.73
CA THR A 163 19.62 -27.61 -1.08
C THR A 163 19.08 -26.58 -0.10
N ILE A 164 19.95 -25.95 0.70
CA ILE A 164 19.56 -24.86 1.62
C ILE A 164 19.04 -23.67 0.84
N ALA A 165 19.73 -23.24 -0.21
CA ALA A 165 19.28 -22.14 -1.06
C ALA A 165 17.93 -22.45 -1.72
N GLY A 166 17.75 -23.66 -2.24
CA GLY A 166 16.48 -24.10 -2.85
C GLY A 166 15.32 -24.12 -1.84
N SER A 167 15.55 -24.63 -0.64
CA SER A 167 14.53 -24.61 0.42
C SER A 167 14.19 -23.19 0.87
N ALA A 168 15.16 -22.30 0.98
CA ALA A 168 14.93 -20.90 1.32
C ALA A 168 14.07 -20.18 0.26
N VAL A 169 14.28 -20.49 -1.03
CA VAL A 169 13.44 -19.95 -2.13
C VAL A 169 12.01 -20.47 -2.02
N LEU A 170 11.80 -21.74 -1.73
CA LEU A 170 10.46 -22.31 -1.54
C LEU A 170 9.74 -21.65 -0.35
N VAL A 171 10.40 -21.54 0.79
CA VAL A 171 9.85 -20.88 1.99
C VAL A 171 9.49 -19.42 1.69
N LYS A 172 10.38 -18.67 1.07
CA LYS A 172 10.15 -17.28 0.70
C LYS A 172 8.95 -17.13 -0.23
N ASN A 173 8.85 -17.96 -1.27
CA ASN A 173 7.74 -17.90 -2.22
C ASN A 173 6.41 -18.26 -1.54
N SER A 174 6.39 -19.26 -0.69
CA SER A 174 5.21 -19.65 0.09
C SER A 174 4.75 -18.51 1.02
N ILE A 175 5.69 -17.88 1.73
CA ILE A 175 5.40 -16.72 2.60
C ILE A 175 4.89 -15.53 1.76
N GLY A 176 5.54 -15.24 0.62
CA GLY A 176 5.14 -14.15 -0.25
C GLY A 176 3.73 -14.32 -0.81
N VAL A 177 3.40 -15.51 -1.31
CA VAL A 177 2.04 -15.82 -1.82
C VAL A 177 1.01 -15.78 -0.69
N ALA A 178 1.30 -16.40 0.46
CA ALA A 178 0.44 -16.37 1.62
C ALA A 178 0.17 -14.92 2.09
N ALA A 179 1.19 -14.09 2.14
CA ALA A 179 1.07 -12.68 2.51
C ALA A 179 0.16 -11.89 1.57
N VAL A 180 0.28 -12.10 0.25
CA VAL A 180 -0.57 -11.45 -0.75
C VAL A 180 -2.03 -11.88 -0.58
N ILE A 181 -2.29 -13.18 -0.37
CA ILE A 181 -3.65 -13.70 -0.16
C ILE A 181 -4.25 -13.14 1.13
N VAL A 182 -3.51 -13.22 2.24
CA VAL A 182 -3.96 -12.70 3.54
C VAL A 182 -4.27 -11.22 3.45
N MET A 183 -3.42 -10.44 2.81
CA MET A 183 -3.68 -9.02 2.59
C MET A 183 -4.90 -8.74 1.72
N ALA A 184 -5.04 -9.46 0.62
CA ALA A 184 -6.19 -9.29 -0.28
C ALA A 184 -7.52 -9.56 0.45
N VAL A 185 -7.55 -10.54 1.35
CA VAL A 185 -8.74 -10.86 2.15
C VAL A 185 -8.96 -9.84 3.27
N ILE A 186 -7.95 -9.57 4.09
CA ILE A 186 -8.09 -8.71 5.28
C ILE A 186 -8.39 -7.27 4.89
N ILE A 187 -7.74 -6.75 3.85
CA ILE A 187 -7.92 -5.36 3.42
C ILE A 187 -9.04 -5.24 2.38
N GLY A 188 -9.26 -6.26 1.57
CA GLY A 188 -10.28 -6.27 0.52
C GLY A 188 -11.69 -6.09 1.06
N ILE A 189 -12.04 -6.77 2.14
CA ILE A 189 -13.37 -6.67 2.76
C ILE A 189 -13.69 -5.24 3.22
N PRO A 190 -12.88 -4.57 4.06
CA PRO A 190 -13.17 -3.20 4.47
C PRO A 190 -13.01 -2.20 3.30
N LEU A 191 -12.15 -2.46 2.32
CA LEU A 191 -12.05 -1.63 1.13
C LEU A 191 -13.34 -1.68 0.29
N LEU A 192 -13.90 -2.86 0.05
CA LEU A 192 -15.21 -3.02 -0.62
C LEU A 192 -16.31 -2.28 0.13
N LYS A 193 -16.34 -2.35 1.46
CA LYS A 193 -17.29 -1.60 2.27
C LYS A 193 -17.17 -0.09 2.05
N LEU A 194 -15.96 0.45 2.00
CA LEU A 194 -15.72 1.86 1.70
C LEU A 194 -16.17 2.24 0.29
N VAL A 195 -15.93 1.39 -0.71
CA VAL A 195 -16.38 1.61 -2.09
C VAL A 195 -17.89 1.68 -2.16
N VAL A 196 -18.59 0.73 -1.55
CA VAL A 196 -20.07 0.72 -1.51
C VAL A 196 -20.59 1.98 -0.82
N MET A 197 -19.98 2.40 0.29
CA MET A 197 -20.37 3.62 0.99
C MET A 197 -20.14 4.88 0.13
N ALA A 198 -19.02 4.98 -0.57
CA ALA A 198 -18.73 6.11 -1.44
C ALA A 198 -19.74 6.20 -2.59
N LEU A 199 -20.06 5.07 -3.23
CA LEU A 199 -21.08 4.98 -4.28
C LEU A 199 -22.46 5.38 -3.77
N LEU A 200 -22.85 4.91 -2.58
CA LEU A 200 -24.13 5.28 -1.98
C LEU A 200 -24.21 6.79 -1.72
N TYR A 201 -23.15 7.42 -1.22
CA TYR A 201 -23.14 8.88 -1.01
C TYR A 201 -23.15 9.65 -2.33
N GLN A 202 -22.51 9.15 -3.37
CA GLN A 202 -22.53 9.75 -4.69
C GLN A 202 -23.91 9.70 -5.32
N ILE A 203 -24.59 8.55 -5.27
CA ILE A 203 -25.96 8.40 -5.74
C ILE A 203 -26.92 9.27 -4.92
N LEU A 204 -26.76 9.28 -3.59
CA LEU A 204 -27.57 10.13 -2.70
C LEU A 204 -27.39 11.62 -3.05
N GLY A 205 -26.18 12.08 -3.32
CA GLY A 205 -25.90 13.44 -3.76
C GLY A 205 -26.66 13.80 -5.04
N ALA A 206 -26.59 12.93 -6.03
CA ALA A 206 -27.28 13.13 -7.32
C ALA A 206 -28.81 13.12 -7.19
N VAL A 207 -29.38 12.23 -6.37
CA VAL A 207 -30.84 12.16 -6.16
C VAL A 207 -31.35 13.33 -5.33
N LEU A 208 -30.55 13.82 -4.40
CA LEU A 208 -30.94 14.96 -3.56
C LEU A 208 -30.81 16.32 -4.26
N GLU A 209 -30.03 16.42 -5.32
CA GLU A 209 -29.76 17.67 -6.04
C GLU A 209 -31.03 18.41 -6.46
N PRO A 210 -32.08 17.75 -7.05
CA PRO A 210 -33.30 18.44 -7.46
C PRO A 210 -34.29 18.78 -6.33
N VAL A 211 -34.13 18.15 -5.13
CA VAL A 211 -35.14 18.18 -4.07
C VAL A 211 -34.66 18.86 -2.78
N ALA A 212 -33.34 18.81 -2.52
CA ALA A 212 -32.77 19.24 -1.26
C ALA A 212 -32.07 20.61 -1.34
N ASP A 213 -31.90 21.25 -0.19
CA ASP A 213 -31.09 22.45 -0.03
C ASP A 213 -29.65 22.18 -0.56
N SER A 214 -29.15 23.11 -1.38
CA SER A 214 -27.80 23.00 -1.98
C SER A 214 -26.69 22.77 -0.95
N ARG A 215 -26.87 23.24 0.27
CA ARG A 215 -25.94 23.01 1.40
C ARG A 215 -25.86 21.53 1.79
N ILE A 216 -26.99 20.83 1.82
CA ILE A 216 -27.03 19.40 2.17
C ILE A 216 -26.39 18.58 1.06
N VAL A 217 -26.68 18.88 -0.19
CA VAL A 217 -26.09 18.22 -1.36
C VAL A 217 -24.57 18.39 -1.35
N LYS A 218 -24.06 19.61 -1.17
CA LYS A 218 -22.62 19.87 -1.04
C LYS A 218 -21.99 19.07 0.09
N ALA A 219 -22.61 18.97 1.26
CA ALA A 219 -22.10 18.20 2.38
C ALA A 219 -21.95 16.70 2.02
N VAL A 220 -22.94 16.13 1.37
CA VAL A 220 -22.93 14.72 0.94
C VAL A 220 -21.83 14.48 -0.12
N LEU A 221 -21.65 15.40 -1.06
CA LEU A 221 -20.61 15.31 -2.08
C LEU A 221 -19.20 15.45 -1.49
N VAL A 222 -19.00 16.31 -0.50
CA VAL A 222 -17.72 16.42 0.22
C VAL A 222 -17.38 15.11 0.94
N LEU A 223 -18.38 14.45 1.54
CA LEU A 223 -18.20 13.15 2.18
C LEU A 223 -17.81 12.08 1.17
N SER A 224 -18.52 12.03 0.02
CA SER A 224 -18.16 11.11 -1.07
C SER A 224 -16.73 11.34 -1.56
N GLY A 225 -16.34 12.57 -1.81
CA GLY A 225 -14.98 12.92 -2.26
C GLY A 225 -13.89 12.55 -1.23
N SER A 226 -14.19 12.69 0.07
CA SER A 226 -13.26 12.23 1.13
C SER A 226 -13.10 10.71 1.12
N LEU A 227 -14.18 9.96 0.93
CA LEU A 227 -14.13 8.50 0.82
C LEU A 227 -13.39 8.04 -0.43
N GLU A 228 -13.60 8.68 -1.57
CA GLU A 228 -12.86 8.41 -2.81
C GLU A 228 -11.35 8.59 -2.62
N ASN A 229 -10.94 9.69 -1.97
CA ASN A 229 -9.53 9.91 -1.66
C ASN A 229 -8.97 8.80 -0.75
N MET A 230 -9.72 8.34 0.26
CA MET A 230 -9.32 7.22 1.13
C MET A 230 -9.18 5.92 0.35
N ILE A 231 -10.18 5.58 -0.46
CA ILE A 231 -10.17 4.38 -1.31
C ILE A 231 -8.94 4.40 -2.24
N TYR A 232 -8.68 5.54 -2.87
CA TYR A 232 -7.55 5.71 -3.77
C TYR A 232 -6.21 5.50 -3.06
N MET A 233 -6.01 6.08 -1.88
CA MET A 233 -4.80 5.90 -1.08
C MET A 233 -4.60 4.44 -0.67
N ILE A 234 -5.63 3.78 -0.15
CA ILE A 234 -5.58 2.39 0.30
C ILE A 234 -5.33 1.45 -0.88
N ALA A 235 -6.09 1.60 -1.96
CA ALA A 235 -5.98 0.75 -3.14
C ALA A 235 -4.58 0.80 -3.76
N VAL A 236 -4.02 2.01 -3.95
CA VAL A 236 -2.66 2.16 -4.51
C VAL A 236 -1.61 1.57 -3.56
N THR A 237 -1.75 1.76 -2.24
CA THR A 237 -0.82 1.19 -1.26
C THR A 237 -0.83 -0.33 -1.29
N VAL A 238 -2.01 -0.95 -1.36
CA VAL A 238 -2.17 -2.41 -1.48
C VAL A 238 -1.58 -2.94 -2.78
N VAL A 239 -1.87 -2.26 -3.90
CA VAL A 239 -1.30 -2.64 -5.22
C VAL A 239 0.22 -2.55 -5.20
N LEU A 240 0.80 -1.48 -4.65
CA LEU A 240 2.25 -1.34 -4.51
C LEU A 240 2.85 -2.47 -3.68
N MET A 241 2.20 -2.86 -2.60
CA MET A 241 2.67 -3.94 -1.73
C MET A 241 2.60 -5.30 -2.44
N CYS A 242 1.48 -5.62 -3.09
CA CYS A 242 1.34 -6.84 -3.88
C CYS A 242 2.39 -6.91 -5.01
N LEU A 243 2.60 -5.81 -5.71
CA LEU A 243 3.56 -5.70 -6.78
C LEU A 243 5.00 -5.89 -6.26
N THR A 244 5.34 -5.26 -5.14
CA THR A 244 6.67 -5.40 -4.52
C THR A 244 6.93 -6.85 -4.11
N MET A 245 5.96 -7.51 -3.45
CA MET A 245 6.08 -8.92 -3.07
C MET A 245 6.21 -9.83 -4.30
N ALA A 246 5.39 -9.63 -5.32
CA ALA A 246 5.47 -10.39 -6.56
C ALA A 246 6.84 -10.26 -7.24
N ILE A 247 7.38 -9.03 -7.33
CA ILE A 247 8.69 -8.78 -7.94
C ILE A 247 9.81 -9.46 -7.14
N ILE A 248 9.79 -9.38 -5.81
CA ILE A 248 10.80 -10.03 -4.98
C ILE A 248 10.73 -11.56 -5.15
N CYS A 249 9.53 -12.14 -5.12
CA CYS A 249 9.35 -13.58 -5.34
C CYS A 249 9.85 -14.02 -6.72
N PHE A 250 9.47 -13.29 -7.77
CA PHE A 250 9.82 -13.67 -9.14
C PHE A 250 11.31 -13.49 -9.44
N ALA A 251 11.88 -12.37 -9.05
CA ALA A 251 13.26 -12.03 -9.40
C ALA A 251 14.31 -12.90 -8.71
N THR A 252 13.99 -13.44 -7.55
CA THR A 252 14.91 -14.34 -6.82
C THR A 252 14.78 -15.81 -7.22
N ASN A 253 13.83 -16.17 -8.08
CA ASN A 253 13.72 -17.52 -8.66
C ASN A 253 14.67 -17.71 -9.85
N ILE A 254 15.02 -16.66 -10.56
CA ILE A 254 15.82 -16.73 -11.79
C ILE A 254 17.25 -17.22 -11.50
N ASN A 255 17.80 -16.90 -10.33
CA ASN A 255 19.18 -17.25 -9.97
C ASN A 255 19.40 -18.75 -9.64
N LEU A 256 18.35 -19.59 -9.67
CA LEU A 256 18.47 -21.04 -9.47
C LEU A 256 18.70 -21.83 -10.77
N TYR A 257 18.49 -21.21 -11.92
CA TYR A 257 18.57 -21.86 -13.23
C TYR A 257 19.83 -21.48 -14.03
N VAL A 258 20.74 -20.73 -13.46
CA VAL A 258 22.07 -20.40 -13.96
C VAL A 258 23.15 -20.95 -13.03
#